data_75731b4ce7ac23eff827e836e42e57aa
#
_entry.id   75731b4ce7ac23eff827e836e42e57aa
#
_cell.length_a   1.000
_cell.length_b   1.000
_cell.length_c   1.000
_cell.angle_alpha   90.00
_cell.angle_beta   90.00
_cell.angle_gamma   90.00
#
_symmetry.space_group_name_H-M   'P 1'
#
loop_
_entity.id
_entity.type
_entity.pdbx_description
1 polymer ?
#
loop_
_entity_poly.entity_id
_entity_poly.type
_entity_poly.pdbx_seq_one_letter_code
_entity_poly.pdbx_strand_id
1 'polypeptide(L)'
;EPAADLACVMALASAAQNKPLPRKLAVFGEVGLAGEVRAVPGIRQRIAEVGRLGFTHVLVPASPAGVGDVPEGVTVREVTTLGEALALLFPQK
;
A
#
# COMPACT_ATOMS: atom_id res chain seq x y z
N GLU A 1 2.06 -11.71 9.11
CA GLU A 1 0.85 -11.84 8.30
C GLU A 1 1.15 -11.46 6.85
N PRO A 2 0.70 -12.26 5.85
CA PRO A 2 0.98 -11.95 4.45
C PRO A 2 0.54 -10.56 4.00
N ALA A 3 -0.54 -10.03 4.56
CA ALA A 3 -1.03 -8.70 4.21
C ALA A 3 -0.03 -7.59 4.58
N ALA A 4 0.90 -7.86 5.46
CA ALA A 4 1.91 -6.89 5.91
C ALA A 4 3.20 -6.94 5.09
N ASP A 5 3.33 -7.88 4.13
CA ASP A 5 4.58 -8.03 3.36
C ASP A 5 5.02 -6.75 2.68
N LEU A 6 4.09 -6.10 1.97
CA LEU A 6 4.42 -4.87 1.24
C LEU A 6 4.82 -3.75 2.21
N ALA A 7 4.13 -3.67 3.35
CA ALA A 7 4.46 -2.66 4.37
C ALA A 7 5.87 -2.87 4.91
N CYS A 8 6.27 -4.12 5.14
CA CYS A 8 7.62 -4.44 5.62
C CYS A 8 8.67 -4.03 4.59
N VAL A 9 8.43 -4.34 3.31
CA VAL A 9 9.37 -3.97 2.24
C VAL A 9 9.49 -2.46 2.14
N MET A 10 8.37 -1.73 2.24
CA MET A 10 8.40 -0.28 2.19
C MET A 10 9.20 0.31 3.36
N ALA A 11 9.05 -0.26 4.56
CA ALA A 11 9.80 0.20 5.72
C ALA A 11 11.30 -0.02 5.53
N LEU A 12 11.70 -1.19 4.99
CA LEU A 12 13.10 -1.47 4.71
C LEU A 12 13.66 -0.54 3.65
N ALA A 13 12.89 -0.26 2.60
CA ALA A 13 13.31 0.66 1.54
C ALA A 13 13.47 2.08 2.09
N SER A 14 12.56 2.51 2.95
CA SER A 14 12.65 3.83 3.60
C SER A 14 13.94 3.94 4.42
N ALA A 15 14.25 2.93 5.21
CA ALA A 15 15.47 2.91 6.01
C ALA A 15 16.72 2.91 5.14
N ALA A 16 16.74 2.10 4.08
CA ALA A 16 17.89 1.98 3.19
C ALA A 16 18.17 3.29 2.45
N GLN A 17 17.15 4.06 2.11
CA GLN A 17 17.29 5.31 1.39
C GLN A 17 17.34 6.52 2.30
N ASN A 18 17.16 6.31 3.60
CA ASN A 18 17.06 7.39 4.58
C ASN A 18 16.00 8.43 4.19
N LYS A 19 14.86 7.93 3.67
CA LYS A 19 13.72 8.76 3.27
C LYS A 19 12.49 8.29 4.03
N PRO A 20 11.87 9.13 4.85
CA PRO A 20 10.71 8.71 5.63
C PRO A 20 9.49 8.47 4.74
N LEU A 21 8.64 7.54 5.16
CA LEU A 21 7.35 7.34 4.54
C LEU A 21 6.38 8.43 5.02
N PRO A 22 5.35 8.74 4.22
CA PRO A 22 4.31 9.67 4.69
C PRO A 22 3.67 9.19 5.97
N ARG A 23 3.37 10.10 6.88
CA ARG A 23 2.88 9.75 8.21
C ARG A 23 1.52 9.05 8.23
N LYS A 24 0.63 9.44 7.33
CA LYS A 24 -0.74 8.92 7.31
C LYS A 24 -0.95 7.95 6.15
N LEU A 25 0.06 7.17 5.87
CA LEU A 25 0.04 6.16 4.83
C LEU A 25 -0.15 4.78 5.43
N ALA A 26 -1.11 4.03 4.91
CA ALA A 26 -1.26 2.61 5.19
C ALA A 26 -0.94 1.82 3.92
N VAL A 27 -0.26 0.69 4.07
CA VAL A 27 0.17 -0.13 2.93
C VAL A 27 -0.24 -1.57 3.19
N PHE A 28 -0.97 -2.15 2.23
CA PHE A 28 -1.38 -3.56 2.29
C PHE A 28 -0.94 -4.28 1.04
N GLY A 29 -0.47 -5.50 1.17
CA GLY A 29 -0.13 -6.32 0.02
C GLY A 29 0.78 -7.48 0.39
N GLU A 30 0.64 -8.57 -0.36
CA GLU A 30 1.53 -9.73 -0.29
C GLU A 30 2.49 -9.64 -1.47
N VAL A 31 3.77 -9.82 -1.23
CA VAL A 31 4.81 -9.71 -2.26
C VAL A 31 5.25 -11.08 -2.70
N GLY A 32 5.15 -11.37 -4.01
CA GLY A 32 5.61 -12.61 -4.59
C GLY A 32 7.09 -12.59 -4.95
N LEU A 33 7.61 -13.75 -5.30
CA LEU A 33 9.04 -13.94 -5.58
C LEU A 33 9.54 -13.15 -6.79
N ALA A 34 8.64 -12.83 -7.72
CA ALA A 34 9.01 -12.05 -8.91
C ALA A 34 8.75 -10.55 -8.71
N GLY A 35 8.44 -10.12 -7.49
CA GLY A 35 8.15 -8.71 -7.21
C GLY A 35 6.71 -8.30 -7.49
N GLU A 36 5.84 -9.26 -7.81
CA GLU A 36 4.43 -8.95 -7.99
C GLU A 36 3.76 -8.67 -6.65
N VAL A 37 2.82 -7.75 -6.63
CA VAL A 37 2.02 -7.44 -5.45
C VAL A 37 0.69 -8.17 -5.59
N ARG A 38 0.39 -9.04 -4.64
CA ARG A 38 -0.78 -9.90 -4.67
C ARG A 38 -1.88 -9.37 -3.79
N ALA A 39 -3.13 -9.67 -4.19
CA ALA A 39 -4.31 -9.31 -3.43
C ALA A 39 -4.29 -9.91 -2.02
N VAL A 40 -4.87 -9.18 -1.07
CA VAL A 40 -5.07 -9.65 0.28
C VAL A 40 -6.56 -9.71 0.57
N PRO A 41 -7.00 -10.61 1.46
CA PRO A 41 -8.42 -10.69 1.80
C PRO A 41 -8.88 -9.47 2.59
N GLY A 42 -10.14 -9.10 2.40
CA GLY A 42 -10.77 -8.05 3.20
C GLY A 42 -10.27 -6.65 2.91
N ILE A 43 -9.87 -6.36 1.68
CA ILE A 43 -9.29 -5.05 1.36
C ILE A 43 -10.27 -3.90 1.63
N ARG A 44 -11.55 -4.09 1.35
CA ARG A 44 -12.55 -3.05 1.60
C ARG A 44 -12.67 -2.73 3.08
N GLN A 45 -12.70 -3.76 3.91
CA GLN A 45 -12.76 -3.59 5.36
C GLN A 45 -11.49 -2.94 5.89
N ARG A 46 -10.34 -3.30 5.33
CA ARG A 46 -9.06 -2.71 5.73
C ARG A 46 -9.02 -1.21 5.39
N ILE A 47 -9.48 -0.84 4.20
CA ILE A 47 -9.54 0.58 3.79
C ILE A 47 -10.49 1.35 4.70
N ALA A 48 -11.66 0.80 5.00
CA ALA A 48 -12.62 1.45 5.88
C ALA A 48 -12.03 1.66 7.28
N GLU A 49 -11.33 0.65 7.79
CA GLU A 49 -10.74 0.71 9.12
C GLU A 49 -9.64 1.77 9.22
N VAL A 50 -8.73 1.81 8.23
CA VAL A 50 -7.66 2.81 8.27
C VAL A 50 -8.20 4.22 8.08
N GLY A 51 -9.28 4.36 7.32
CA GLY A 51 -9.96 5.65 7.20
C GLY A 51 -10.49 6.13 8.55
N ARG A 52 -11.09 5.23 9.33
CA ARG A 52 -11.57 5.57 10.68
C ARG A 52 -10.43 5.93 11.63
N LEU A 53 -9.25 5.36 11.41
CA LEU A 53 -8.08 5.64 12.23
C LEU A 53 -7.34 6.92 11.83
N GLY A 54 -7.82 7.62 10.81
CA GLY A 54 -7.26 8.90 10.41
C GLY A 54 -6.20 8.84 9.31
N PHE A 55 -5.99 7.68 8.70
CA PHE A 55 -5.08 7.57 7.56
C PHE A 55 -5.69 8.26 6.34
N THR A 56 -4.87 8.93 5.56
CA THR A 56 -5.31 9.69 4.39
C THR A 56 -4.89 9.07 3.07
N HIS A 57 -3.91 8.17 3.09
CA HIS A 57 -3.40 7.51 1.89
C HIS A 57 -3.29 6.01 2.14
N VAL A 58 -3.70 5.22 1.17
CA VAL A 58 -3.67 3.76 1.26
C VAL A 58 -3.12 3.20 -0.04
N LEU A 59 -2.11 2.34 0.06
CA LEU A 59 -1.51 1.65 -1.07
C LEU A 59 -1.96 0.19 -1.03
N VAL A 60 -2.56 -0.29 -2.10
CA VAL A 60 -3.17 -1.62 -2.14
C VAL A 60 -2.85 -2.33 -3.44
N PRO A 61 -2.97 -3.67 -3.47
CA PRO A 61 -2.82 -4.43 -4.71
C PRO A 61 -3.94 -4.08 -5.69
N ALA A 62 -3.59 -3.92 -6.96
CA ALA A 62 -4.59 -3.74 -8.01
C ALA A 62 -5.44 -5.01 -8.15
N SER A 63 -6.73 -4.82 -8.37
CA SER A 63 -7.67 -5.93 -8.49
C SER A 63 -8.71 -5.60 -9.56
N PRO A 64 -9.12 -6.59 -10.37
CA PRO A 64 -10.18 -6.38 -11.37
C PRO A 64 -11.50 -5.92 -10.74
N ALA A 65 -11.76 -6.31 -9.49
CA ALA A 65 -12.97 -5.92 -8.78
C ALA A 65 -12.89 -4.49 -8.22
N GLY A 66 -11.69 -3.90 -8.21
CA GLY A 66 -11.47 -2.60 -7.60
C GLY A 66 -11.54 -2.65 -6.08
N VAL A 67 -11.57 -1.50 -5.46
CA VAL A 67 -11.54 -1.38 -4.00
C VAL A 67 -12.91 -1.05 -3.39
N GLY A 68 -13.93 -0.87 -4.22
CA GLY A 68 -15.25 -0.47 -3.74
C GLY A 68 -15.29 1.00 -3.33
N ASP A 69 -16.18 1.32 -2.43
CA ASP A 69 -16.34 2.69 -1.94
C ASP A 69 -15.14 3.08 -1.06
N VAL A 70 -14.60 4.26 -1.31
CA VAL A 70 -13.48 4.79 -0.56
C VAL A 70 -14.00 5.85 0.40
N PRO A 71 -13.63 5.78 1.70
CA PRO A 71 -14.05 6.80 2.66
C PRO A 71 -13.62 8.21 2.23
N GLU A 72 -14.42 9.19 2.55
CA GLU A 72 -14.08 10.58 2.27
C GLU A 72 -12.76 10.94 2.95
N GLY A 73 -11.92 11.66 2.23
CA GLY A 73 -10.62 12.07 2.74
C GLY A 73 -9.51 11.03 2.57
N VAL A 74 -9.83 9.85 2.03
CA VAL A 74 -8.84 8.79 1.79
C VAL A 74 -8.53 8.70 0.31
N THR A 75 -7.25 8.72 -0.04
CA THR A 75 -6.79 8.50 -1.40
C THR A 75 -6.21 7.09 -1.49
N VAL A 76 -6.76 6.29 -2.41
CA VAL A 76 -6.31 4.92 -2.60
C VAL A 76 -5.49 4.83 -3.88
N ARG A 77 -4.31 4.21 -3.81
CA ARG A 77 -3.48 3.93 -4.97
C ARG A 77 -3.34 2.43 -5.12
N GLU A 78 -3.56 1.93 -6.34
CA GLU A 78 -3.45 0.51 -6.64
C GLU A 78 -2.14 0.24 -7.36
N VAL A 79 -1.45 -0.83 -6.96
CA VAL A 79 -0.17 -1.20 -7.57
C VAL A 79 -0.17 -2.68 -7.94
N THR A 80 0.59 -3.04 -8.98
CA THR A 80 0.71 -4.42 -9.42
C THR A 80 2.08 -5.01 -9.12
N THR A 81 3.10 -4.17 -8.97
CA THR A 81 4.47 -4.65 -8.71
C THR A 81 5.10 -3.85 -7.58
N LEU A 82 6.11 -4.45 -6.97
CA LEU A 82 6.91 -3.79 -5.95
C LEU A 82 7.60 -2.55 -6.52
N GLY A 83 8.12 -2.64 -7.76
CA GLY A 83 8.75 -1.50 -8.41
C GLY A 83 7.81 -0.31 -8.56
N GLU A 84 6.56 -0.58 -8.92
CA GLU A 84 5.54 0.46 -9.04
C GLU A 84 5.29 1.14 -7.68
N ALA A 85 5.18 0.34 -6.62
CA ALA A 85 4.97 0.87 -5.28
C ALA A 85 6.15 1.74 -4.83
N LEU A 86 7.38 1.27 -5.07
CA LEU A 86 8.58 2.03 -4.72
C LEU A 86 8.65 3.35 -5.50
N ALA A 87 8.29 3.33 -6.78
CA ALA A 87 8.31 4.54 -7.59
C ALA A 87 7.30 5.60 -7.11
N LEU A 88 6.15 5.15 -6.58
CA LEU A 88 5.16 6.08 -6.04
C LEU A 88 5.62 6.71 -4.74
N LEU A 89 6.26 5.93 -3.86
CA LEU A 89 6.66 6.41 -2.53
C LEU A 89 8.03 7.07 -2.51
N PHE A 90 8.92 6.68 -3.42
CA PHE A 90 10.28 7.21 -3.50
C PHE A 90 10.59 7.63 -4.95
N PRO A 91 9.91 8.67 -5.46
CA PRO A 91 10.13 9.07 -6.85
C PRO A 91 11.55 9.56 -7.04
N GLN A 92 12.14 9.16 -8.16
CA GLN A 92 13.48 9.61 -8.54
C GLN A 92 13.39 10.71 -9.59
N LYS A 93 14.28 11.65 -9.50
CA LYS A 93 14.35 12.75 -10.47
C LYS A 93 15.35 12.43 -11.57
#